data_f306b5b12a56a5e43054066d82909e84
#
_entry.id   f306b5b12a56a5e43054066d82909e84
#
_cell.length_a   1.000
_cell.length_b   1.000
_cell.length_c   1.000
_cell.angle_alpha   90.00
_cell.angle_beta   90.00
_cell.angle_gamma   90.00
#
_symmetry.space_group_name_H-M   'P 1'
#
loop_
_entity.id
_entity.type
_entity.pdbx_description
1 polymer ?
#
loop_
_entity_poly.entity_id
_entity_poly.type
_entity_poly.pdbx_seq_one_letter_code
_entity_poly.pdbx_strand_id
1 'polypeptide(L)'
;NAVMVPIFLAALLLMALRTPIAIAMFVAGTVGYIAQAGWLPLANFLNTQAFARFASYDLSVIPLFLLMGNFATQGGISKALFEFAAAVMGRFRGGLAMAAVLACAAFGAICGSSVATAATITSVALPEMKRHGYSGRLATGTLAAGGTLGILIPPSVPLVIYAILAEQNIAK
;
A
#
# COMPACT_ATOMS: atom_id res chain seq x y z
N ASN A 1 14.79 -26.56 4.46
CA ASN A 1 14.44 -25.33 5.22
C ASN A 1 15.66 -24.53 5.70
N ALA A 2 16.86 -25.12 5.69
CA ALA A 2 18.10 -24.43 6.13
C ALA A 2 18.51 -23.25 5.23
N VAL A 3 18.08 -23.22 3.97
CA VAL A 3 18.41 -22.15 3.01
C VAL A 3 17.40 -20.98 3.06
N MET A 4 16.19 -21.19 3.55
CA MET A 4 15.18 -20.14 3.62
C MET A 4 15.50 -19.05 4.66
N VAL A 5 16.04 -19.46 5.82
CA VAL A 5 16.39 -18.54 6.89
C VAL A 5 17.46 -17.52 6.46
N PRO A 6 18.62 -17.92 5.88
CA PRO A 6 19.61 -16.97 5.43
C PRO A 6 19.13 -16.08 4.28
N ILE A 7 18.25 -16.55 3.40
CA ILE A 7 17.66 -15.72 2.33
C ILE A 7 16.77 -14.62 2.92
N PHE A 8 15.93 -14.98 3.91
CA PHE A 8 15.07 -14.03 4.58
C PHE A 8 15.88 -13.00 5.37
N LEU A 9 16.93 -13.43 6.06
CA LEU A 9 17.85 -12.53 6.77
C LEU A 9 18.60 -11.61 5.80
N ALA A 10 19.03 -12.11 4.64
CA ALA A 10 19.66 -11.30 3.62
C ALA A 10 18.71 -10.24 3.05
N ALA A 11 17.44 -10.58 2.82
CA ALA A 11 16.42 -9.62 2.41
C ALA A 11 16.21 -8.52 3.46
N LEU A 12 16.10 -8.89 4.73
CA LEU A 12 15.95 -7.93 5.84
C LEU A 12 17.20 -7.03 5.97
N LEU A 13 18.39 -7.58 5.81
CA LEU A 13 19.64 -6.82 5.87
C LEU A 13 19.74 -5.81 4.72
N LEU A 14 19.36 -6.19 3.50
CA LEU A 14 19.29 -5.28 2.35
C LEU A 14 18.27 -4.16 2.59
N MET A 15 17.11 -4.48 3.19
CA MET A 15 16.10 -3.48 3.55
C MET A 15 16.63 -2.51 4.62
N ALA A 16 17.38 -3.01 5.61
CA ALA A 16 18.03 -2.18 6.63
C ALA A 16 19.08 -1.22 6.03
N LEU A 17 19.72 -1.60 4.93
CA LEU A 17 20.63 -0.76 4.14
C LEU A 17 19.90 0.28 3.25
N ARG A 18 18.59 0.49 3.46
CA ARG A 18 17.74 1.43 2.70
C ARG A 18 17.59 1.11 1.21
N THR A 19 17.81 -0.14 0.80
CA THR A 19 17.51 -0.53 -0.57
C THR A 19 15.98 -0.61 -0.77
N PRO A 20 15.46 -0.27 -1.96
CA PRO A 20 14.04 -0.47 -2.29
C PRO A 20 13.63 -1.92 -2.07
N ILE A 21 12.46 -2.14 -1.48
CA ILE A 21 11.93 -3.47 -1.13
C ILE A 21 11.93 -4.41 -2.34
N ALA A 22 11.54 -3.92 -3.51
CA ALA A 22 11.52 -4.70 -4.75
C ALA A 22 12.91 -5.24 -5.13
N ILE A 23 13.95 -4.42 -5.00
CA ILE A 23 15.33 -4.81 -5.29
C ILE A 23 15.83 -5.81 -4.25
N ALA A 24 15.57 -5.57 -2.96
CA ALA A 24 15.95 -6.47 -1.88
C ALA A 24 15.32 -7.86 -2.05
N MET A 25 14.04 -7.92 -2.38
CA MET A 25 13.32 -9.18 -2.64
C MET A 25 13.82 -9.87 -3.90
N PHE A 26 14.06 -9.13 -4.98
CA PHE A 26 14.57 -9.67 -6.23
C PHE A 26 15.96 -10.29 -6.06
N VAL A 27 16.88 -9.57 -5.42
CA VAL A 27 18.25 -10.05 -5.17
C VAL A 27 18.25 -11.27 -4.25
N ALA A 28 17.56 -11.18 -3.12
CA ALA A 28 17.47 -12.30 -2.17
C ALA A 28 16.80 -13.54 -2.79
N GLY A 29 15.73 -13.34 -3.56
CA GLY A 29 15.05 -14.42 -4.28
C GLY A 29 15.94 -15.07 -5.34
N THR A 30 16.66 -14.27 -6.12
CA THR A 30 17.59 -14.74 -7.17
C THR A 30 18.73 -15.55 -6.57
N VAL A 31 19.37 -15.04 -5.53
CA VAL A 31 20.47 -15.75 -4.84
C VAL A 31 19.95 -17.06 -4.23
N GLY A 32 18.79 -17.03 -3.59
CA GLY A 32 18.19 -18.22 -3.00
C GLY A 32 17.80 -19.28 -4.03
N TYR A 33 17.30 -18.85 -5.19
CA TYR A 33 16.95 -19.77 -6.28
C TYR A 33 18.21 -20.42 -6.90
N ILE A 34 19.27 -19.64 -7.11
CA ILE A 34 20.55 -20.17 -7.60
C ILE A 34 21.13 -21.19 -6.62
N ALA A 35 21.06 -20.91 -5.33
CA ALA A 35 21.57 -21.81 -4.29
C ALA A 35 20.83 -23.16 -4.24
N GLN A 36 19.56 -23.20 -4.64
CA GLN A 36 18.76 -24.43 -4.62
C GLN A 36 18.70 -25.16 -5.96
N ALA A 37 18.55 -24.43 -7.06
CA ALA A 37 18.27 -25.00 -8.38
C ALA A 37 19.40 -24.78 -9.41
N GLY A 38 20.37 -23.93 -9.09
CA GLY A 38 21.45 -23.58 -10.01
C GLY A 38 21.11 -22.44 -10.98
N TRP A 39 22.07 -22.05 -11.78
CA TRP A 39 21.95 -20.92 -12.71
C TRP A 39 21.06 -21.19 -13.93
N LEU A 40 21.15 -22.38 -14.51
CA LEU A 40 20.43 -22.72 -15.75
C LEU A 40 18.90 -22.70 -15.58
N PRO A 41 18.32 -23.28 -14.52
CA PRO A 41 16.89 -23.18 -14.25
C PRO A 41 16.43 -21.74 -13.98
N LEU A 42 17.26 -20.90 -13.34
CA LEU A 42 16.94 -19.50 -13.12
C LEU A 42 16.87 -18.74 -14.45
N ALA A 43 17.84 -18.92 -15.35
CA ALA A 43 17.85 -18.27 -16.66
C ALA A 43 16.61 -18.66 -17.48
N ASN A 44 16.23 -19.91 -17.48
CA ASN A 44 14.98 -20.39 -18.12
C ASN A 44 13.74 -19.81 -17.46
N PHE A 45 13.70 -19.75 -16.14
CA PHE A 45 12.58 -19.15 -15.40
C PHE A 45 12.41 -17.67 -15.75
N LEU A 46 13.50 -16.90 -15.76
CA LEU A 46 13.45 -15.48 -16.11
C LEU A 46 13.03 -15.26 -17.57
N ASN A 47 13.50 -16.09 -18.50
CA ASN A 47 13.13 -15.94 -19.92
C ASN A 47 11.68 -16.32 -20.21
N THR A 48 11.13 -17.35 -19.56
CA THR A 48 9.79 -17.87 -19.86
C THR A 48 8.73 -17.29 -18.95
N GLN A 49 8.98 -17.24 -17.65
CA GLN A 49 7.99 -16.86 -16.65
C GLN A 49 7.91 -15.36 -16.42
N ALA A 50 9.03 -14.62 -16.56
CA ALA A 50 8.99 -13.16 -16.38
C ALA A 50 8.06 -12.51 -17.41
N PHE A 51 8.23 -12.83 -18.69
CA PHE A 51 7.36 -12.31 -19.75
C PHE A 51 5.90 -12.75 -19.56
N ALA A 52 5.65 -14.03 -19.28
CA ALA A 52 4.31 -14.53 -19.08
C ALA A 52 3.59 -13.88 -17.90
N ARG A 53 4.31 -13.57 -16.82
CA ARG A 53 3.77 -12.86 -15.65
C ARG A 53 3.46 -11.41 -15.94
N PHE A 54 4.36 -10.68 -16.60
CA PHE A 54 4.12 -9.27 -16.98
C PHE A 54 3.06 -9.12 -18.08
N ALA A 55 2.93 -10.09 -18.96
CA ALA A 55 1.96 -10.09 -20.05
C ALA A 55 0.57 -10.61 -19.61
N SER A 56 0.40 -11.05 -18.37
CA SER A 56 -0.90 -11.51 -17.89
C SER A 56 -1.87 -10.32 -17.77
N TYR A 57 -3.06 -10.48 -18.36
CA TYR A 57 -4.12 -9.46 -18.32
C TYR A 57 -4.53 -9.12 -16.86
N ASP A 58 -4.58 -10.11 -16.00
CA ASP A 58 -4.98 -9.95 -14.60
C ASP A 58 -4.04 -9.03 -13.81
N LEU A 59 -2.73 -9.05 -14.10
CA LEU A 59 -1.76 -8.16 -13.46
C LEU A 59 -1.79 -6.73 -14.00
N SER A 60 -2.39 -6.48 -15.16
CA SER A 60 -2.52 -5.12 -15.72
C SER A 60 -3.45 -4.23 -14.91
N VAL A 61 -4.32 -4.82 -14.09
CA VAL A 61 -5.20 -4.09 -13.17
C VAL A 61 -4.40 -3.31 -12.13
N ILE A 62 -3.25 -3.84 -11.67
CA ILE A 62 -2.43 -3.21 -10.62
C ILE A 62 -1.85 -1.86 -11.05
N PRO A 63 -1.18 -1.72 -12.22
CA PRO A 63 -0.71 -0.42 -12.71
C PRO A 63 -1.83 0.59 -12.91
N LEU A 64 -2.97 0.16 -13.44
CA LEU A 64 -4.12 1.03 -13.65
C LEU A 64 -4.70 1.54 -12.32
N PHE A 65 -4.74 0.67 -11.32
CA PHE A 65 -5.19 1.02 -9.98
C PHE A 65 -4.25 2.03 -9.30
N LEU A 66 -2.94 1.84 -9.43
CA LEU A 66 -1.93 2.79 -8.94
C LEU A 66 -2.03 4.14 -9.66
N LEU A 67 -2.28 4.12 -10.96
CA LEU A 67 -2.48 5.32 -11.76
C LEU A 67 -3.72 6.10 -11.30
N MET A 68 -4.83 5.41 -11.06
CA MET A 68 -6.06 5.98 -10.51
C MET A 68 -5.82 6.64 -9.16
N GLY A 69 -5.12 5.97 -8.24
CA GLY A 69 -4.76 6.52 -6.93
C GLY A 69 -3.88 7.77 -7.03
N ASN A 70 -2.96 7.78 -7.98
CA ASN A 70 -2.09 8.94 -8.23
C ASN A 70 -2.87 10.14 -8.78
N PHE A 71 -3.76 9.92 -9.72
CA PHE A 71 -4.66 10.98 -10.22
C PHE A 71 -5.58 11.51 -9.13
N ALA A 72 -6.14 10.64 -8.28
CA ALA A 72 -6.97 11.03 -7.16
C ALA A 72 -6.20 11.92 -6.16
N THR A 73 -4.92 11.59 -5.91
CA THR A 73 -4.04 12.38 -5.05
C THR A 73 -3.76 13.75 -5.63
N GLN A 74 -3.39 13.83 -6.90
CA GLN A 74 -3.06 15.08 -7.58
C GLN A 74 -4.29 15.94 -7.89
N GLY A 75 -5.44 15.30 -8.10
CA GLY A 75 -6.73 15.97 -8.36
C GLY A 75 -7.35 16.64 -7.14
N GLY A 76 -6.70 16.58 -5.95
CA GLY A 76 -7.18 17.25 -4.75
C GLY A 76 -8.37 16.55 -4.07
N ILE A 77 -8.72 15.33 -4.47
CA ILE A 77 -9.83 14.55 -3.91
C ILE A 77 -9.62 14.32 -2.40
N SER A 78 -8.38 14.10 -1.96
CA SER A 78 -8.05 13.92 -0.55
C SER A 78 -8.44 15.12 0.31
N LYS A 79 -8.20 16.34 -0.20
CA LYS A 79 -8.59 17.58 0.47
C LYS A 79 -10.10 17.72 0.52
N ALA A 80 -10.78 17.52 -0.59
CA ALA A 80 -12.24 17.60 -0.66
C ALA A 80 -12.92 16.58 0.26
N LEU A 81 -12.42 15.34 0.32
CA LEU A 81 -12.92 14.30 1.22
C LEU A 81 -12.71 14.67 2.69
N PHE A 82 -11.55 15.23 3.04
CA PHE A 82 -11.29 15.65 4.41
C PHE A 82 -12.18 16.84 4.80
N GLU A 83 -12.33 17.85 3.95
CA GLU A 83 -13.20 19.01 4.18
C GLU A 83 -14.67 18.58 4.33
N PHE A 84 -15.15 17.68 3.48
CA PHE A 84 -16.48 17.10 3.59
C PHE A 84 -16.66 16.34 4.92
N ALA A 85 -15.72 15.47 5.25
CA ALA A 85 -15.76 14.70 6.50
C ALA A 85 -15.71 15.63 7.73
N ALA A 86 -14.91 16.70 7.69
CA ALA A 86 -14.83 17.70 8.75
C ALA A 86 -16.13 18.49 8.89
N ALA A 87 -16.80 18.81 7.78
CA ALA A 87 -18.11 19.48 7.82
C ALA A 87 -19.20 18.61 8.48
N VAL A 88 -19.18 17.31 8.20
CA VAL A 88 -20.15 16.35 8.77
C VAL A 88 -19.83 16.03 10.25
N MET A 89 -18.57 15.76 10.56
CA MET A 89 -18.12 15.30 11.88
C MET A 89 -17.72 16.44 12.83
N GLY A 90 -17.52 17.66 12.34
CA GLY A 90 -17.01 18.80 13.11
C GLY A 90 -17.90 19.22 14.28
N ARG A 91 -19.15 18.80 14.30
CA ARG A 91 -20.10 19.05 15.40
C ARG A 91 -19.86 18.19 16.64
N PHE A 92 -19.12 17.11 16.52
CA PHE A 92 -18.86 16.18 17.60
C PHE A 92 -17.56 16.51 18.34
N ARG A 93 -17.49 16.17 19.63
CA ARG A 93 -16.24 16.23 20.38
C ARG A 93 -15.24 15.26 19.76
N GLY A 94 -14.07 15.76 19.36
CA GLY A 94 -13.09 14.96 18.59
C GLY A 94 -13.41 14.82 17.10
N GLY A 95 -14.34 15.63 16.57
CA GLY A 95 -14.86 15.54 15.21
C GLY A 95 -13.79 15.56 14.13
N LEU A 96 -12.71 16.33 14.32
CA LEU A 96 -11.61 16.38 13.33
C LEU A 96 -10.83 15.06 13.25
N ALA A 97 -10.64 14.37 14.38
CA ALA A 97 -10.02 13.04 14.39
C ALA A 97 -10.92 12.00 13.70
N MET A 98 -12.22 12.05 13.97
CA MET A 98 -13.21 11.20 13.29
C MET A 98 -13.27 11.50 11.79
N ALA A 99 -13.22 12.79 11.41
CA ALA A 99 -13.16 13.21 10.02
C ALA A 99 -11.91 12.68 9.30
N ALA A 100 -10.76 12.69 9.97
CA ALA A 100 -9.53 12.15 9.42
C ALA A 100 -9.63 10.63 9.16
N VAL A 101 -10.23 9.87 10.08
CA VAL A 101 -10.47 8.41 9.88
C VAL A 101 -11.44 8.17 8.73
N LEU A 102 -12.54 8.94 8.66
CA LEU A 102 -13.52 8.81 7.58
C LEU A 102 -12.91 9.17 6.21
N ALA A 103 -12.11 10.23 6.16
CA ALA A 103 -11.38 10.62 4.95
C ALA A 103 -10.35 9.54 4.54
N CYS A 104 -9.66 8.92 5.51
CA CYS A 104 -8.77 7.79 5.25
C CYS A 104 -9.54 6.59 4.67
N ALA A 105 -10.70 6.27 5.21
CA ALA A 105 -11.53 5.16 4.71
C ALA A 105 -11.99 5.43 3.27
N ALA A 106 -12.54 6.61 3.01
CA ALA A 106 -13.05 6.98 1.68
C ALA A 106 -11.92 7.08 0.64
N PHE A 107 -10.81 7.73 0.99
CA PHE A 107 -9.66 7.84 0.10
C PHE A 107 -8.95 6.50 -0.08
N GLY A 108 -8.85 5.71 0.98
CA GLY A 108 -8.28 4.37 0.96
C GLY A 108 -9.02 3.42 0.03
N ALA A 109 -10.34 3.50 -0.01
CA ALA A 109 -11.18 2.74 -0.96
C ALA A 109 -10.89 3.09 -2.42
N ILE A 110 -10.38 4.30 -2.70
CA ILE A 110 -9.99 4.73 -4.04
C ILE A 110 -8.57 4.31 -4.36
N CYS A 111 -7.61 4.57 -3.46
CA CYS A 111 -6.19 4.34 -3.76
C CYS A 111 -5.67 2.95 -3.37
N GLY A 112 -6.40 2.20 -2.52
CA GLY A 112 -6.08 0.82 -2.15
C GLY A 112 -4.72 0.58 -1.50
N SER A 113 -4.07 1.64 -0.98
CA SER A 113 -2.76 1.61 -0.36
C SER A 113 -2.78 2.31 0.98
N SER A 114 -2.37 1.61 2.05
CA SER A 114 -2.31 2.19 3.40
C SER A 114 -1.29 3.31 3.51
N VAL A 115 -0.12 3.13 2.92
CA VAL A 115 0.97 4.11 2.97
C VAL A 115 0.60 5.38 2.21
N ALA A 116 0.07 5.24 1.00
CA ALA A 116 -0.39 6.38 0.20
C ALA A 116 -1.54 7.11 0.89
N THR A 117 -2.51 6.39 1.45
CA THR A 117 -3.63 6.97 2.21
C THR A 117 -3.13 7.74 3.42
N ALA A 118 -2.28 7.12 4.25
CA ALA A 118 -1.72 7.78 5.43
C ALA A 118 -0.93 9.04 5.05
N ALA A 119 -0.02 8.96 4.07
CA ALA A 119 0.79 10.10 3.65
C ALA A 119 -0.07 11.25 3.11
N THR A 120 -1.03 10.95 2.23
CA THR A 120 -1.85 11.96 1.55
C THR A 120 -2.82 12.63 2.52
N ILE A 121 -3.56 11.86 3.31
CA ILE A 121 -4.50 12.43 4.28
C ILE A 121 -3.76 13.17 5.40
N THR A 122 -2.58 12.69 5.82
CA THR A 122 -1.76 13.37 6.83
C THR A 122 -1.34 14.76 6.35
N SER A 123 -0.98 14.94 5.09
CA SER A 123 -0.57 16.24 4.55
C SER A 123 -1.67 17.30 4.66
N VAL A 124 -2.93 16.88 4.60
CA VAL A 124 -4.11 17.77 4.68
C VAL A 124 -4.62 17.90 6.12
N ALA A 125 -4.79 16.76 6.81
CA ALA A 125 -5.45 16.72 8.11
C ALA A 125 -4.56 17.18 9.28
N LEU A 126 -3.26 16.86 9.26
CA LEU A 126 -2.36 17.16 10.38
C LEU A 126 -2.22 18.66 10.66
N PRO A 127 -2.04 19.55 9.67
CA PRO A 127 -2.00 20.99 9.90
C PRO A 127 -3.30 21.50 10.53
N GLU A 128 -4.44 21.00 10.07
CA GLU A 128 -5.75 21.41 10.54
C GLU A 128 -6.01 20.92 11.98
N MET A 129 -5.66 19.67 12.28
CA MET A 129 -5.75 19.14 13.64
C MET A 129 -4.86 19.93 14.63
N LYS A 130 -3.65 20.32 14.21
CA LYS A 130 -2.77 21.15 15.02
C LYS A 130 -3.35 22.53 15.28
N ARG A 131 -3.97 23.17 14.28
CA ARG A 131 -4.64 24.48 14.43
C ARG A 131 -5.76 24.44 15.46
N HIS A 132 -6.45 23.31 15.56
CA HIS A 132 -7.56 23.10 16.52
C HIS A 132 -7.08 22.55 17.87
N GLY A 133 -5.77 22.60 18.17
CA GLY A 133 -5.23 22.25 19.48
C GLY A 133 -5.11 20.74 19.77
N TYR A 134 -5.21 19.88 18.76
CA TYR A 134 -4.99 18.45 18.96
C TYR A 134 -3.53 18.17 19.30
N SER A 135 -3.31 17.29 20.29
CA SER A 135 -1.96 16.86 20.61
C SER A 135 -1.34 16.10 19.42
N GLY A 136 -0.04 16.31 19.20
CA GLY A 136 0.66 15.67 18.08
C GLY A 136 0.56 14.13 18.14
N ARG A 137 0.59 13.54 19.35
CA ARG A 137 0.44 12.11 19.54
C ARG A 137 -0.92 11.59 19.09
N LEU A 138 -1.99 12.28 19.45
CA LEU A 138 -3.34 11.89 19.05
C LEU A 138 -3.52 12.04 17.54
N ALA A 139 -3.08 13.16 16.96
CA ALA A 139 -3.20 13.41 15.54
C ALA A 139 -2.46 12.36 14.71
N THR A 140 -1.18 12.12 15.00
CA THR A 140 -0.38 11.14 14.26
C THR A 140 -0.85 9.71 14.46
N GLY A 141 -1.26 9.34 15.69
CA GLY A 141 -1.80 8.02 15.99
C GLY A 141 -3.11 7.74 15.24
N THR A 142 -4.02 8.73 15.22
CA THR A 142 -5.29 8.62 14.48
C THR A 142 -5.07 8.47 12.98
N LEU A 143 -4.15 9.26 12.41
CA LEU A 143 -3.84 9.21 10.97
C LEU A 143 -3.13 7.92 10.58
N ALA A 144 -2.22 7.41 11.42
CA ALA A 144 -1.57 6.13 11.21
C ALA A 144 -2.58 4.98 11.26
N ALA A 145 -3.44 4.94 12.25
CA ALA A 145 -4.49 3.94 12.38
C ALA A 145 -5.53 4.04 11.24
N GLY A 146 -5.96 5.26 10.90
CA GLY A 146 -6.89 5.49 9.78
C GLY A 146 -6.30 5.06 8.43
N GLY A 147 -5.01 5.29 8.22
CA GLY A 147 -4.32 4.90 7.00
C GLY A 147 -4.35 3.39 6.73
N THR A 148 -4.40 2.56 7.78
CA THR A 148 -4.50 1.10 7.59
C THR A 148 -5.79 0.65 6.92
N LEU A 149 -6.86 1.45 6.99
CA LEU A 149 -8.13 1.17 6.32
C LEU A 149 -7.98 1.10 4.79
N GLY A 150 -6.95 1.79 4.23
CA GLY A 150 -6.70 1.80 2.79
C GLY A 150 -6.35 0.44 2.17
N ILE A 151 -5.96 -0.55 2.95
CA ILE A 151 -5.75 -1.93 2.47
C ILE A 151 -6.87 -2.89 2.85
N LEU A 152 -7.69 -2.52 3.83
CA LEU A 152 -8.78 -3.36 4.32
C LEU A 152 -10.08 -3.18 3.54
N ILE A 153 -10.29 -1.98 2.98
CA ILE A 153 -11.51 -1.65 2.23
C ILE A 153 -11.29 -2.02 0.75
N PRO A 154 -12.11 -2.94 0.19
CA PRO A 154 -12.05 -3.26 -1.23
C PRO A 154 -12.49 -2.06 -2.10
N PRO A 155 -11.90 -1.89 -3.29
CA PRO A 155 -10.78 -2.63 -3.90
C PRO A 155 -9.42 -2.20 -3.33
N SER A 156 -8.57 -3.16 -2.98
CA SER A 156 -7.20 -2.88 -2.52
C SER A 156 -6.18 -3.72 -3.26
N VAL A 157 -4.96 -3.21 -3.43
CA VAL A 157 -3.89 -3.92 -4.14
C VAL A 157 -3.62 -5.31 -3.55
N PRO A 158 -3.51 -5.51 -2.22
CA PRO A 158 -3.32 -6.84 -1.64
C PRO A 158 -4.47 -7.80 -1.91
N LEU A 159 -5.72 -7.32 -1.88
CA LEU A 159 -6.89 -8.16 -2.14
C LEU A 159 -6.98 -8.56 -3.61
N VAL A 160 -6.62 -7.67 -4.53
CA VAL A 160 -6.54 -7.99 -5.96
C VAL A 160 -5.48 -9.07 -6.21
N ILE A 161 -4.28 -8.91 -5.64
CA ILE A 161 -3.21 -9.91 -5.75
C ILE A 161 -3.66 -11.25 -5.15
N TYR A 162 -4.30 -11.23 -3.99
CA TYR A 162 -4.82 -12.44 -3.35
C TYR A 162 -5.86 -13.13 -4.23
N ALA A 163 -6.81 -12.39 -4.79
CA ALA A 163 -7.85 -12.95 -5.65
C ALA A 163 -7.27 -13.59 -6.92
N ILE A 164 -6.25 -12.97 -7.54
CA ILE A 164 -5.53 -13.53 -8.69
C ILE A 164 -4.81 -14.83 -8.31
N LEU A 165 -4.11 -14.85 -7.17
CA LEU A 165 -3.38 -16.03 -6.71
C LEU A 165 -4.30 -17.18 -6.28
N ALA A 166 -5.47 -16.86 -5.72
CA ALA A 166 -6.47 -17.82 -5.27
C ALA A 166 -7.46 -18.21 -6.37
N GLU A 167 -7.31 -17.68 -7.59
CA GLU A 167 -8.24 -17.87 -8.72
C GLU A 167 -9.71 -17.56 -8.34
N GLN A 168 -9.92 -16.59 -7.44
CA GLN A 168 -11.23 -16.16 -6.99
C GLN A 168 -11.69 -14.91 -7.72
N ASN A 169 -13.01 -14.81 -7.92
CA ASN A 169 -13.60 -13.62 -8.52
C ASN A 169 -13.61 -12.47 -7.51
N ILE A 170 -13.00 -11.34 -7.88
CA ILE A 170 -12.90 -10.13 -7.06
C ILE A 170 -14.28 -9.51 -6.76
N ALA A 171 -15.28 -9.81 -7.59
CA ALA A 171 -16.63 -9.24 -7.49
C ALA A 171 -17.62 -10.10 -6.66
N LYS A 172 -17.17 -11.21 -6.12
CA LYS A 172 -17.92 -12.04 -5.17
C LYS A 172 -17.34 -11.87 -3.77
#